data_d3f95276f9e3528a10f5a60e49e555f0
#
_entry.id   d3f95276f9e3528a10f5a60e49e555f0
#
_cell.length_a   1.000
_cell.length_b   1.000
_cell.length_c   1.000
_cell.angle_alpha   90.00
_cell.angle_beta   90.00
_cell.angle_gamma   90.00
#
_symmetry.space_group_name_H-M   'P 1'
#
loop_
_entity.id
_entity.type
_entity.pdbx_description
1 polymer ?
#
loop_
_entity_poly.entity_id
_entity_poly.type
_entity_poly.pdbx_seq_one_letter_code
_entity_poly.pdbx_strand_id
1 'polypeptide(L)'
;MLTRLIYVSRAFSPLPLDLKDILLTARKSNAVLGITGVMCFLDGIYFQCIEGEACAVSTLYQKIERDPRHQGMKLLIRESIALRDYPEWSMALLTWNEDTKAIFRLFNPDIALDVYATDPTRALLMLRAWSRTSNWMTLPAPAEGNA
;
A
#
# COMPACT_ATOMS: atom_id res chain seq x y z
N MET A 1 -10.62 -12.01 12.61
CA MET A 1 -10.49 -10.60 13.05
C MET A 1 -9.75 -9.80 12.00
N LEU A 2 -10.30 -8.70 11.59
CA LEU A 2 -9.67 -7.85 10.59
C LEU A 2 -8.42 -7.16 11.15
N THR A 3 -7.39 -7.10 10.33
CA THR A 3 -6.10 -6.49 10.68
C THR A 3 -5.67 -5.56 9.56
N ARG A 4 -5.04 -4.46 9.92
CA ARG A 4 -4.40 -3.51 9.01
C ARG A 4 -2.91 -3.52 9.25
N LEU A 5 -2.13 -3.64 8.17
CA LEU A 5 -0.69 -3.40 8.18
C LEU A 5 -0.37 -2.22 7.27
N ILE A 6 0.53 -1.35 7.72
CA ILE A 6 1.16 -0.34 6.87
C ILE A 6 2.66 -0.56 6.96
N TYR A 7 3.32 -0.67 5.82
CA TYR A 7 4.76 -0.86 5.76
C TYR A 7 5.37 -0.07 4.61
N VAL A 8 6.67 0.14 4.69
CA VAL A 8 7.48 0.70 3.62
C VAL A 8 8.60 -0.29 3.28
N SER A 9 9.04 -0.27 2.04
CA SER A 9 10.15 -1.09 1.58
C SER A 9 10.87 -0.39 0.43
N ARG A 10 12.11 -0.82 0.16
CA ARG A 10 12.87 -0.35 -0.98
C ARG A 10 12.71 -1.32 -2.13
N ALA A 11 12.48 -0.80 -3.34
CA ALA A 11 12.46 -1.61 -4.54
C ALA A 11 13.88 -2.06 -4.88
N PHE A 12 14.03 -3.31 -5.33
CA PHE A 12 15.31 -3.78 -5.89
C PHE A 12 15.69 -2.96 -7.12
N SER A 13 14.71 -2.68 -7.98
CA SER A 13 14.88 -1.81 -9.13
C SER A 13 13.99 -0.60 -9.00
N PRO A 14 14.52 0.64 -9.13
CA PRO A 14 13.70 1.84 -9.08
C PRO A 14 12.88 2.06 -10.35
N LEU A 15 13.00 1.18 -11.35
CA LEU A 15 12.30 1.33 -12.63
C LEU A 15 10.84 0.92 -12.50
N PRO A 16 9.91 1.68 -13.11
CA PRO A 16 8.47 1.39 -13.01
C PRO A 16 8.03 0.13 -13.74
N LEU A 17 8.94 -0.58 -14.42
CA LEU A 17 8.62 -1.81 -15.16
C LEU A 17 8.07 -2.90 -14.25
N ASP A 18 8.60 -3.01 -13.02
CA ASP A 18 8.15 -4.02 -12.06
C ASP A 18 6.85 -3.64 -11.37
N LEU A 19 6.52 -2.34 -11.34
CA LEU A 19 5.36 -1.84 -10.61
C LEU A 19 4.05 -2.39 -11.17
N LYS A 20 3.92 -2.42 -12.49
CA LYS A 20 2.71 -2.95 -13.13
C LYS A 20 2.52 -4.43 -12.82
N ASP A 21 3.59 -5.22 -12.88
CA ASP A 21 3.55 -6.65 -12.58
C ASP A 21 3.22 -6.89 -11.11
N ILE A 22 3.83 -6.14 -10.21
CA ILE A 22 3.54 -6.21 -8.78
C ILE A 22 2.08 -5.90 -8.53
N LEU A 23 1.56 -4.83 -9.14
CA LEU A 23 0.18 -4.40 -8.96
C LEU A 23 -0.82 -5.45 -9.47
N LEU A 24 -0.58 -6.00 -10.65
CA LEU A 24 -1.44 -7.05 -11.24
C LEU A 24 -1.41 -8.32 -10.42
N THR A 25 -0.23 -8.75 -9.98
CA THR A 25 -0.06 -9.93 -9.13
C THR A 25 -0.75 -9.72 -7.79
N ALA A 26 -0.57 -8.55 -7.17
CA ALA A 26 -1.20 -8.22 -5.90
C ALA A 26 -2.71 -8.26 -6.00
N ARG A 27 -3.29 -7.69 -7.02
CA ARG A 27 -4.75 -7.70 -7.22
C ARG A 27 -5.31 -9.10 -7.32
N LYS A 28 -4.64 -9.95 -8.09
CA LYS A 28 -5.06 -11.33 -8.31
C LYS A 28 -4.97 -12.14 -7.03
N SER A 29 -3.84 -12.05 -6.33
CA SER A 29 -3.62 -12.75 -5.07
C SER A 29 -4.49 -12.22 -3.95
N ASN A 30 -4.64 -10.91 -3.85
CA ASN A 30 -5.43 -10.26 -2.80
C ASN A 30 -6.91 -10.62 -2.93
N ALA A 31 -7.44 -10.66 -4.14
CA ALA A 31 -8.83 -11.04 -4.36
C ALA A 31 -9.13 -12.44 -3.82
N VAL A 32 -8.23 -13.39 -4.04
CA VAL A 32 -8.37 -14.76 -3.55
C VAL A 32 -8.30 -14.82 -2.02
N LEU A 33 -7.42 -14.01 -1.41
CA LEU A 33 -7.17 -14.02 0.03
C LEU A 33 -8.13 -13.10 0.82
N GLY A 34 -9.01 -12.38 0.14
CA GLY A 34 -9.87 -11.40 0.79
C GLY A 34 -9.12 -10.20 1.33
N ILE A 35 -7.99 -9.85 0.73
CA ILE A 35 -7.17 -8.70 1.12
C ILE A 35 -7.50 -7.52 0.21
N THR A 36 -7.61 -6.34 0.82
CA THR A 36 -7.81 -5.07 0.13
C THR A 36 -6.75 -4.09 0.58
N GLY A 37 -6.56 -3.01 -0.16
CA GLY A 37 -5.60 -1.99 0.24
C GLY A 37 -5.19 -1.04 -0.86
N VAL A 38 -4.15 -0.30 -0.55
CA VAL A 38 -3.63 0.78 -1.41
C VAL A 38 -2.10 0.76 -1.40
N MET A 39 -1.51 1.25 -2.46
CA MET A 39 -0.06 1.30 -2.62
C MET A 39 0.38 2.63 -3.19
N CYS A 40 1.48 3.14 -2.65
CA CYS A 40 2.21 4.27 -3.21
C CYS A 40 3.59 3.79 -3.64
N PHE A 41 4.07 4.28 -4.76
CA PHE A 41 5.44 4.04 -5.22
C PHE A 41 6.05 5.36 -5.64
N LEU A 42 7.11 5.77 -4.97
CA LEU A 42 7.83 7.01 -5.28
C LEU A 42 9.32 6.80 -5.08
N ASP A 43 10.10 7.10 -6.12
CA ASP A 43 11.57 7.08 -6.08
C ASP A 43 12.14 5.77 -5.53
N GLY A 44 11.57 4.65 -5.97
CA GLY A 44 12.03 3.33 -5.56
C GLY A 44 11.56 2.88 -4.18
N ILE A 45 10.62 3.58 -3.57
CA ILE A 45 10.06 3.24 -2.27
C ILE A 45 8.60 2.83 -2.41
N TYR A 46 8.26 1.68 -1.85
CA TYR A 46 6.87 1.25 -1.69
C TYR A 46 6.36 1.68 -0.32
N PHE A 47 5.16 2.25 -0.30
CA PHE A 47 4.37 2.46 0.91
C PHE A 47 3.05 1.75 0.66
N GLN A 48 2.71 0.78 1.51
CA GLN A 48 1.54 -0.06 1.27
C GLN A 48 0.73 -0.24 2.54
N CYS A 49 -0.59 -0.15 2.37
CA CYS A 49 -1.57 -0.51 3.40
C CYS A 49 -2.33 -1.74 2.91
N ILE A 50 -2.39 -2.77 3.74
CA ILE A 50 -3.19 -3.97 3.46
C ILE A 50 -4.13 -4.25 4.61
N GLU A 51 -5.34 -4.67 4.26
CA GLU A 51 -6.42 -4.97 5.20
C GLU A 51 -7.04 -6.32 4.87
N GLY A 52 -7.32 -7.11 5.89
CA GLY A 52 -7.91 -8.43 5.72
C GLY A 52 -7.90 -9.22 7.02
N GLU A 53 -8.29 -10.49 6.95
CA GLU A 53 -8.17 -11.37 8.10
C GLU A 53 -6.72 -11.50 8.55
N ALA A 54 -6.51 -11.58 9.86
CA ALA A 54 -5.18 -11.54 10.45
C ALA A 54 -4.23 -12.58 9.86
N CYS A 55 -4.69 -13.81 9.67
CA CYS A 55 -3.88 -14.89 9.10
C CYS A 55 -3.49 -14.59 7.65
N ALA A 56 -4.42 -14.10 6.84
CA ALA A 56 -4.17 -13.78 5.43
C ALA A 56 -3.18 -12.63 5.30
N VAL A 57 -3.35 -11.59 6.10
CA VAL A 57 -2.47 -10.41 6.11
C VAL A 57 -1.06 -10.80 6.53
N SER A 58 -0.92 -11.59 7.60
CA SER A 58 0.37 -12.05 8.09
C SER A 58 1.09 -12.92 7.07
N THR A 59 0.38 -13.82 6.41
CA THR A 59 0.94 -14.70 5.38
C THR A 59 1.43 -13.88 4.19
N LEU A 60 0.64 -12.90 3.74
CA LEU A 60 1.02 -12.03 2.63
C LEU A 60 2.26 -11.20 3.00
N TYR A 61 2.29 -10.62 4.19
CA TYR A 61 3.43 -9.83 4.65
C TYR A 61 4.72 -10.65 4.62
N GLN A 62 4.69 -11.86 5.15
CA GLN A 62 5.85 -12.77 5.13
C GLN A 62 6.29 -13.10 3.71
N LYS A 63 5.33 -13.30 2.81
CA LYS A 63 5.62 -13.59 1.41
C LYS A 63 6.31 -12.39 0.74
N ILE A 64 5.85 -11.18 1.03
CA ILE A 64 6.45 -9.95 0.50
C ILE A 64 7.87 -9.77 1.05
N GLU A 65 8.11 -10.05 2.34
CA GLU A 65 9.45 -9.99 2.93
C GLU A 65 10.45 -10.89 2.21
N ARG A 66 9.99 -12.02 1.68
CA ARG A 66 10.83 -12.98 0.95
C ARG A 66 10.94 -12.67 -0.53
N ASP A 67 10.15 -11.74 -1.04
CA ASP A 67 10.17 -11.37 -2.45
C ASP A 67 11.40 -10.50 -2.71
N PRO A 68 12.30 -10.92 -3.64
CA PRO A 68 13.52 -10.16 -3.90
C PRO A 68 13.28 -8.78 -4.50
N ARG A 69 12.05 -8.47 -4.93
CA ARG A 69 11.69 -7.14 -5.41
C ARG A 69 11.54 -6.11 -4.28
N HIS A 70 11.50 -6.57 -3.02
CA HIS A 70 11.40 -5.72 -1.84
C HIS A 70 12.64 -5.90 -0.96
N GLN A 71 13.17 -4.79 -0.45
CA GLN A 71 14.31 -4.79 0.48
C GLN A 71 14.01 -3.82 1.61
N GLY A 72 14.65 -4.06 2.77
CA GLY A 72 14.54 -3.14 3.89
C GLY A 72 13.11 -2.92 4.38
N MET A 73 12.32 -3.97 4.44
CA MET A 73 10.94 -3.88 4.93
C MET A 73 10.90 -3.28 6.33
N LYS A 74 10.08 -2.25 6.49
CA LYS A 74 9.86 -1.60 7.78
C LYS A 74 8.37 -1.53 8.06
N LEU A 75 7.93 -2.24 9.09
CA LEU A 75 6.54 -2.21 9.52
C LEU A 75 6.28 -0.92 10.28
N LEU A 76 5.32 -0.12 9.81
CA LEU A 76 4.94 1.13 10.46
C LEU A 76 3.78 0.94 11.43
N ILE A 77 2.76 0.18 11.02
CA ILE A 77 1.55 -0.04 11.80
C ILE A 77 1.10 -1.48 11.62
N ARG A 78 0.69 -2.08 12.75
CA ARG A 78 -0.09 -3.31 12.78
C ARG A 78 -1.17 -3.13 13.82
N GLU A 79 -2.44 -3.21 13.40
CA GLU A 79 -3.56 -3.01 14.31
C GLU A 79 -4.77 -3.84 13.92
N SER A 80 -5.55 -4.21 14.93
CA SER A 80 -6.88 -4.80 14.71
C SER A 80 -7.85 -3.69 14.36
N ILE A 81 -8.71 -3.94 13.38
CA ILE A 81 -9.71 -2.97 12.92
C ILE A 81 -11.09 -3.58 12.94
N ALA A 82 -12.10 -2.76 13.17
CA ALA A 82 -13.50 -3.18 13.10
C ALA A 82 -14.00 -3.19 11.66
N LEU A 83 -13.58 -2.21 10.86
CA LEU A 83 -14.01 -2.04 9.48
C LEU A 83 -12.81 -1.69 8.62
N ARG A 84 -12.88 -2.10 7.35
CA ARG A 84 -11.87 -1.71 6.37
C ARG A 84 -12.08 -0.26 5.95
N ASP A 85 -10.95 0.45 5.72
CA ASP A 85 -10.99 1.75 5.06
C ASP A 85 -11.08 1.60 3.53
N TYR A 86 -10.61 0.45 2.99
CA TYR A 86 -10.52 0.22 1.54
C TYR A 86 -11.20 -1.10 1.14
N PRO A 87 -12.52 -1.25 1.38
CA PRO A 87 -13.17 -2.55 1.17
C PRO A 87 -13.33 -2.95 -0.30
N GLU A 88 -13.27 -1.98 -1.22
CA GLU A 88 -13.57 -2.22 -2.64
C GLU A 88 -12.32 -2.35 -3.51
N TRP A 89 -11.14 -2.06 -2.97
CA TRP A 89 -9.92 -2.00 -3.75
C TRP A 89 -9.02 -3.20 -3.46
N SER A 90 -8.92 -4.15 -4.40
CA SER A 90 -7.95 -5.23 -4.28
C SER A 90 -6.52 -4.71 -4.18
N MET A 91 -6.23 -3.63 -4.88
CA MET A 91 -5.03 -2.80 -4.71
C MET A 91 -5.21 -1.55 -5.59
N ALA A 92 -5.22 -0.37 -4.97
CA ALA A 92 -5.22 0.90 -5.69
C ALA A 92 -3.84 1.53 -5.62
N LEU A 93 -3.45 2.25 -6.66
CA LEU A 93 -2.16 2.92 -6.74
C LEU A 93 -2.35 4.43 -6.65
N LEU A 94 -1.65 5.08 -5.71
CA LEU A 94 -1.66 6.53 -5.58
C LEU A 94 -0.79 7.16 -6.65
N THR A 95 -1.36 8.12 -7.37
CA THR A 95 -0.62 8.94 -8.32
C THR A 95 0.11 10.06 -7.59
N TRP A 96 1.41 10.21 -7.84
CA TRP A 96 2.19 11.30 -7.27
C TRP A 96 2.09 12.54 -8.17
N ASN A 97 1.55 13.60 -7.58
CA ASN A 97 1.44 14.91 -8.20
C ASN A 97 1.62 15.98 -7.12
N GLU A 98 1.42 17.24 -7.45
CA GLU A 98 1.63 18.33 -6.47
C GLU A 98 0.70 18.22 -5.27
N ASP A 99 -0.54 17.76 -5.47
CA ASP A 99 -1.49 17.59 -4.37
C ASP A 99 -1.05 16.51 -3.37
N THR A 100 -0.66 15.34 -3.88
CA THR A 100 -0.23 14.22 -3.03
C THR A 100 1.10 14.51 -2.34
N LYS A 101 2.02 15.18 -3.02
CA LYS A 101 3.29 15.63 -2.43
C LYS A 101 3.07 16.68 -1.35
N ALA A 102 2.14 17.61 -1.56
CA ALA A 102 1.81 18.63 -0.56
C ALA A 102 1.25 17.99 0.72
N ILE A 103 0.39 17.00 0.58
CA ILE A 103 -0.15 16.25 1.72
C ILE A 103 0.97 15.52 2.45
N PHE A 104 1.89 14.87 1.73
CA PHE A 104 3.04 14.23 2.35
C PHE A 104 3.85 15.21 3.20
N ARG A 105 4.16 16.40 2.66
CA ARG A 105 4.93 17.43 3.37
C ARG A 105 4.19 17.97 4.58
N LEU A 106 2.87 18.01 4.52
CA LEU A 106 2.06 18.47 5.66
C LEU A 106 2.20 17.54 6.86
N PHE A 107 2.26 16.23 6.62
CA PHE A 107 2.39 15.22 7.67
C PHE A 107 3.83 14.92 8.06
N ASN A 108 4.79 15.28 7.21
CA ASN A 108 6.22 15.02 7.41
C ASN A 108 7.04 16.29 7.10
N PRO A 109 6.83 17.39 7.86
CA PRO A 109 7.40 18.69 7.49
C PRO A 109 8.93 18.76 7.64
N ASP A 110 9.52 17.90 8.46
CA ASP A 110 10.95 17.94 8.80
C ASP A 110 11.81 17.03 7.93
N ILE A 111 11.23 16.36 6.95
CA ILE A 111 11.96 15.45 6.07
C ILE A 111 11.75 15.83 4.61
N ALA A 112 12.73 15.48 3.78
CA ALA A 112 12.59 15.56 2.33
C ALA A 112 11.45 14.65 1.87
N LEU A 113 11.05 14.72 0.61
CA LEU A 113 10.03 13.85 0.04
C LEU A 113 10.56 12.42 -0.04
N ASP A 114 10.70 11.78 1.10
CA ASP A 114 11.18 10.42 1.26
C ASP A 114 10.12 9.59 1.98
N VAL A 115 9.37 8.81 1.22
CA VAL A 115 8.26 8.02 1.74
C VAL A 115 8.75 6.95 2.73
N TYR A 116 9.99 6.47 2.57
CA TYR A 116 10.57 5.49 3.50
C TYR A 116 10.74 6.06 4.92
N ALA A 117 10.94 7.37 5.04
CA ALA A 117 11.11 8.05 6.32
C ALA A 117 9.79 8.55 6.92
N THR A 118 8.65 8.11 6.42
CA THR A 118 7.33 8.49 6.95
C THR A 118 7.25 8.20 8.45
N ASP A 119 6.76 9.19 9.20
CA ASP A 119 6.52 9.04 10.63
C ASP A 119 5.42 8.00 10.87
N PRO A 120 5.70 6.88 11.56
CA PRO A 120 4.70 5.84 11.79
C PRO A 120 3.44 6.34 12.50
N THR A 121 3.59 7.31 13.40
CA THR A 121 2.46 7.84 14.17
C THR A 121 1.49 8.65 13.32
N ARG A 122 1.93 9.11 12.17
CA ARG A 122 1.14 9.95 11.25
C ARG A 122 0.74 9.23 9.98
N ALA A 123 1.27 8.02 9.76
CA ALA A 123 1.09 7.29 8.51
C ALA A 123 -0.38 7.07 8.15
N LEU A 124 -1.20 6.66 9.12
CA LEU A 124 -2.61 6.40 8.87
C LEU A 124 -3.39 7.66 8.54
N LEU A 125 -3.12 8.76 9.26
CA LEU A 125 -3.78 10.04 9.00
C LEU A 125 -3.42 10.59 7.63
N MET A 126 -2.15 10.48 7.25
CA MET A 126 -1.68 10.85 5.93
C MET A 126 -2.39 10.03 4.84
N LEU A 127 -2.47 8.74 5.05
CA LEU A 127 -3.14 7.82 4.12
C LEU A 127 -4.62 8.19 3.96
N ARG A 128 -5.30 8.52 5.05
CA ARG A 128 -6.69 8.96 5.02
C ARG A 128 -6.86 10.29 4.28
N ALA A 129 -5.90 11.21 4.45
CA ALA A 129 -5.90 12.47 3.70
C ALA A 129 -5.76 12.22 2.19
N TRP A 130 -4.84 11.34 1.80
CA TRP A 130 -4.72 10.93 0.39
C TRP A 130 -5.99 10.29 -0.15
N SER A 131 -6.70 9.53 0.69
CA SER A 131 -7.93 8.83 0.30
C SER A 131 -9.06 9.76 -0.09
N ARG A 132 -9.00 11.02 0.37
CA ARG A 132 -10.00 12.04 0.03
C ARG A 132 -9.73 12.70 -1.32
N THR A 133 -8.59 12.42 -1.93
CA THR A 133 -8.25 12.96 -3.25
C THR A 133 -8.73 12.01 -4.35
N SER A 134 -8.75 12.49 -5.59
CA SER A 134 -9.07 11.69 -6.76
C SER A 134 -7.81 11.16 -7.46
N ASN A 135 -6.69 11.08 -6.76
CA ASN A 135 -5.38 10.76 -7.34
C ASN A 135 -5.07 9.25 -7.32
N TRP A 136 -6.09 8.42 -7.28
CA TRP A 136 -5.95 6.97 -7.22
C TRP A 136 -6.20 6.33 -8.56
N MET A 137 -5.28 5.46 -8.97
CA MET A 137 -5.49 4.58 -10.10
C MET A 137 -6.11 3.30 -9.58
N THR A 138 -7.37 3.10 -9.88
CA THR A 138 -8.09 1.87 -9.54
C THR A 138 -8.38 1.11 -10.82
N LEU A 139 -8.17 -0.19 -10.81
CA LEU A 139 -8.68 -1.05 -11.86
C LEU A 139 -9.88 -1.80 -11.29
N PRO A 140 -10.90 -2.09 -12.11
CA PRO A 140 -12.01 -2.90 -11.65
C PRO A 140 -11.47 -4.21 -11.07
N ALA A 141 -12.07 -4.69 -9.98
CA ALA A 141 -11.79 -6.03 -9.49
C ALA A 141 -12.04 -7.02 -10.61
N PRO A 142 -11.26 -8.13 -10.72
CA PRO A 142 -11.55 -9.18 -11.68
C PRO A 142 -13.01 -9.59 -11.52
N ALA A 143 -13.74 -9.68 -12.65
CA ALA A 143 -15.13 -10.06 -12.59
C ALA A 143 -15.24 -11.47 -12.00
N GLU A 144 -16.03 -11.62 -10.95
CA GLU A 144 -16.32 -12.92 -10.38
C GLU A 144 -17.09 -13.76 -11.38
N GLY A 145 -16.80 -15.05 -11.42
CA GLY A 145 -17.53 -15.97 -12.29
C GLY A 145 -17.10 -15.93 -13.74
N ASN A 146 -16.17 -15.10 -14.13
CA ASN A 146 -15.55 -15.14 -15.45
C ASN A 146 -14.37 -16.11 -15.48
N ALA A 147 -14.34 -16.93 -14.50
CA ALA A 147 -13.34 -17.98 -14.48
C ALA A 147 -13.71 -19.06 -15.49
#